data_644b898ae40de555c5bf850df5ce81e0
#
_entry.id   644b898ae40de555c5bf850df5ce81e0
#
_cell.length_a   1.000
_cell.length_b   1.000
_cell.length_c   1.000
_cell.angle_alpha   90.00
_cell.angle_beta   90.00
_cell.angle_gamma   90.00
#
_symmetry.space_group_name_H-M   'P 1'
#
loop_
_entity.id
_entity.type
_entity.pdbx_description
1 polymer ?
#
loop_
_entity_poly.entity_id
_entity_poly.type
_entity_poly.pdbx_seq_one_letter_code
_entity_poly.pdbx_strand_id
1 'polypeptide(L)'
;MHIGDSTSEGLTSPDYLPNPKLRITARYAAVGVVHQNMQISGGRSIVERLPGQQNAYTVARQIVAGGYRGCWVLALGTDDTADVAAGSNVGLIQRIQRMMSVIGNQPVLWVNVKTLVRGGPYSEGNMITWNQDLARELPRYPNMRIYDWASVARPGWFISDGIHYTSNGYAHRALLIADALAAAFPAGGTG
;
A
#
# COMPACT_ATOMS: atom_id res chain seq x y z
N MET A 1 -4.35 10.61 1.42
CA MET A 1 -4.88 9.63 0.45
C MET A 1 -4.30 8.25 0.72
N HIS A 2 -5.09 7.18 0.77
CA HIS A 2 -4.59 5.80 0.89
C HIS A 2 -5.11 5.00 -0.32
N ILE A 3 -4.20 4.47 -1.14
CA ILE A 3 -4.53 3.54 -2.21
C ILE A 3 -4.00 2.16 -1.83
N GLY A 4 -4.87 1.14 -1.90
CA GLY A 4 -4.52 -0.22 -1.49
C GLY A 4 -5.24 -1.29 -2.30
N ASP A 5 -4.69 -2.49 -2.23
CA ASP A 5 -5.23 -3.75 -2.74
C ASP A 5 -6.04 -4.52 -1.68
N SER A 6 -6.30 -5.81 -1.91
CA SER A 6 -7.03 -6.67 -0.97
C SER A 6 -6.37 -6.78 0.41
N THR A 7 -5.05 -6.64 0.49
CA THR A 7 -4.33 -6.68 1.77
C THR A 7 -4.65 -5.48 2.67
N SER A 8 -5.36 -4.48 2.14
CA SER A 8 -5.82 -3.29 2.85
C SER A 8 -7.33 -3.31 3.15
N GLU A 9 -8.14 -4.19 2.57
CA GLU A 9 -9.61 -4.20 2.74
C GLU A 9 -10.02 -4.35 4.21
N GLY A 10 -9.41 -5.27 4.92
CA GLY A 10 -9.69 -5.48 6.35
C GLY A 10 -9.30 -4.31 7.26
N LEU A 11 -8.47 -3.36 6.79
CA LEU A 11 -8.09 -2.18 7.56
C LEU A 11 -9.29 -1.25 7.84
N THR A 12 -10.32 -1.29 6.98
CA THR A 12 -11.51 -0.44 7.09
C THR A 12 -12.77 -1.22 7.41
N SER A 13 -12.75 -2.54 7.22
CA SER A 13 -13.94 -3.40 7.34
C SER A 13 -14.36 -3.66 8.78
N PRO A 14 -15.66 -3.49 9.12
CA PRO A 14 -16.20 -3.88 10.41
C PRO A 14 -16.17 -5.39 10.64
N ASP A 15 -16.18 -6.21 9.59
CA ASP A 15 -16.17 -7.66 9.68
C ASP A 15 -14.81 -8.17 10.21
N TYR A 16 -13.72 -7.53 9.81
CA TYR A 16 -12.37 -7.84 10.32
C TYR A 16 -12.05 -7.08 11.60
N LEU A 17 -12.45 -5.81 11.69
CA LEU A 17 -12.17 -4.93 12.83
C LEU A 17 -13.49 -4.34 13.36
N PRO A 18 -14.27 -5.13 14.16
CA PRO A 18 -15.53 -4.66 14.75
C PRO A 18 -15.34 -3.41 15.61
N ASN A 19 -14.25 -3.34 16.39
CA ASN A 19 -13.91 -2.14 17.14
C ASN A 19 -13.38 -1.05 16.20
N PRO A 20 -14.12 0.06 15.99
CA PRO A 20 -13.73 1.11 15.05
C PRO A 20 -12.42 1.80 15.43
N LYS A 21 -12.01 1.77 16.70
CA LYS A 21 -10.74 2.35 17.16
C LYS A 21 -9.52 1.61 16.62
N LEU A 22 -9.68 0.36 16.16
CA LEU A 22 -8.61 -0.44 15.57
C LEU A 22 -8.47 -0.22 14.06
N ARG A 23 -9.48 0.38 13.41
CA ARG A 23 -9.46 0.63 11.97
C ARG A 23 -8.45 1.72 11.61
N ILE A 24 -7.92 1.65 10.41
CA ILE A 24 -6.89 2.58 9.94
C ILE A 24 -7.35 4.04 9.96
N THR A 25 -8.63 4.30 9.73
CA THR A 25 -9.19 5.65 9.79
C THR A 25 -9.06 6.27 11.19
N ALA A 26 -9.33 5.49 12.24
CA ALA A 26 -9.13 5.95 13.61
C ALA A 26 -7.65 6.09 13.96
N ARG A 27 -6.79 5.19 13.44
CA ARG A 27 -5.34 5.26 13.63
C ARG A 27 -4.75 6.50 12.94
N TYR A 28 -5.19 6.81 11.71
CA TYR A 28 -4.78 8.03 11.02
C TYR A 28 -5.24 9.30 11.77
N ALA A 29 -6.48 9.33 12.27
CA ALA A 29 -6.95 10.45 13.08
C ALA A 29 -6.10 10.63 14.35
N ALA A 30 -5.71 9.54 15.01
CA ALA A 30 -4.88 9.57 16.23
C ALA A 30 -3.48 10.16 15.99
N VAL A 31 -2.95 10.07 14.77
CA VAL A 31 -1.66 10.68 14.39
C VAL A 31 -1.81 12.01 13.65
N GLY A 32 -2.99 12.63 13.71
CA GLY A 32 -3.23 13.99 13.20
C GLY A 32 -3.67 14.09 11.74
N VAL A 33 -4.03 12.98 11.07
CA VAL A 33 -4.59 13.03 9.72
C VAL A 33 -6.04 13.46 9.77
N VAL A 34 -6.32 14.70 9.37
CA VAL A 34 -7.66 15.32 9.45
C VAL A 34 -8.56 14.88 8.29
N HIS A 35 -8.02 14.89 7.07
CA HIS A 35 -8.77 14.52 5.86
C HIS A 35 -8.27 13.19 5.31
N GLN A 36 -9.17 12.24 5.19
CA GLN A 36 -8.86 10.88 4.78
C GLN A 36 -9.71 10.48 3.58
N ASN A 37 -9.08 9.81 2.61
CA ASN A 37 -9.77 9.19 1.48
C ASN A 37 -9.15 7.83 1.24
N MET A 38 -9.98 6.78 1.35
CA MET A 38 -9.58 5.39 1.20
C MET A 38 -10.00 4.88 -0.17
N GLN A 39 -9.02 4.60 -1.00
CA GLN A 39 -9.18 4.02 -2.33
C GLN A 39 -8.66 2.58 -2.29
N ILE A 40 -9.40 1.69 -1.63
CA ILE A 40 -9.04 0.30 -1.42
C ILE A 40 -9.96 -0.59 -2.22
N SER A 41 -9.41 -1.62 -2.88
CA SER A 41 -10.20 -2.60 -3.63
C SER A 41 -9.39 -3.88 -3.86
N GLY A 42 -10.03 -5.03 -3.73
CA GLY A 42 -9.40 -6.33 -3.93
C GLY A 42 -8.83 -6.50 -5.32
N GLY A 43 -7.68 -7.15 -5.43
CA GLY A 43 -7.02 -7.40 -6.71
C GLY A 43 -6.52 -6.14 -7.43
N ARG A 44 -6.42 -5.00 -6.74
CA ARG A 44 -5.98 -3.76 -7.37
C ARG A 44 -4.50 -3.74 -7.60
N SER A 45 -4.10 -3.71 -8.87
CA SER A 45 -2.74 -3.40 -9.26
C SER A 45 -2.61 -1.99 -9.86
N ILE A 46 -1.39 -1.58 -10.12
CA ILE A 46 -1.07 -0.27 -10.69
C ILE A 46 -1.50 -0.20 -12.16
N VAL A 47 -1.39 -1.31 -12.89
CA VAL A 47 -1.53 -1.34 -14.35
C VAL A 47 -2.77 -2.11 -14.80
N GLU A 48 -2.91 -3.35 -14.38
CA GLU A 48 -4.02 -4.21 -14.79
C GLU A 48 -5.35 -3.72 -14.21
N ARG A 49 -6.43 -4.09 -14.89
CA ARG A 49 -7.79 -3.75 -14.49
C ARG A 49 -8.62 -5.01 -14.39
N LEU A 50 -9.24 -5.19 -13.26
CA LEU A 50 -10.33 -6.15 -13.14
C LEU A 50 -11.63 -5.57 -13.72
N PRO A 51 -12.56 -6.41 -14.20
CA PRO A 51 -13.86 -5.95 -14.68
C PRO A 51 -14.58 -5.08 -13.64
N GLY A 52 -15.06 -3.91 -14.09
CA GLY A 52 -15.77 -2.96 -13.22
C GLY A 52 -14.88 -2.16 -12.24
N GLN A 53 -13.56 -2.34 -12.27
CA GLN A 53 -12.63 -1.72 -11.33
C GLN A 53 -11.56 -0.88 -12.04
N GLN A 54 -11.23 0.27 -11.46
CA GLN A 54 -10.09 1.07 -11.92
C GLN A 54 -8.80 0.59 -11.25
N ASN A 55 -7.70 0.56 -12.02
CA ASN A 55 -6.37 0.35 -11.48
C ASN A 55 -5.87 1.56 -10.68
N ALA A 56 -4.83 1.33 -9.86
CA ALA A 56 -4.31 2.37 -8.97
C ALA A 56 -3.78 3.60 -9.72
N TYR A 57 -3.16 3.43 -10.88
CA TYR A 57 -2.68 4.54 -11.71
C TYR A 57 -3.83 5.44 -12.18
N THR A 58 -4.94 4.86 -12.64
CA THR A 58 -6.11 5.64 -13.07
C THR A 58 -6.74 6.39 -11.90
N VAL A 59 -6.88 5.72 -10.74
CA VAL A 59 -7.39 6.34 -9.51
C VAL A 59 -6.51 7.53 -9.09
N ALA A 60 -5.19 7.34 -9.03
CA ALA A 60 -4.26 8.42 -8.66
C ALA A 60 -4.36 9.60 -9.62
N ARG A 61 -4.42 9.35 -10.94
CA ARG A 61 -4.58 10.41 -11.96
C ARG A 61 -5.84 11.24 -11.76
N GLN A 62 -6.98 10.60 -11.50
CA GLN A 62 -8.25 11.30 -11.26
C GLN A 62 -8.18 12.17 -10.00
N ILE A 63 -7.58 11.66 -8.93
CA ILE A 63 -7.44 12.37 -7.68
C ILE A 63 -6.53 13.60 -7.83
N VAL A 64 -5.40 13.45 -8.51
CA VAL A 64 -4.48 14.57 -8.78
C VAL A 64 -5.13 15.59 -9.71
N ALA A 65 -5.85 15.15 -10.76
CA ALA A 65 -6.59 16.02 -11.67
C ALA A 65 -7.73 16.76 -10.96
N GLY A 66 -8.33 16.14 -9.92
CA GLY A 66 -9.31 16.78 -9.03
C GLY A 66 -8.72 17.79 -8.06
N GLY A 67 -7.43 18.07 -8.12
CA GLY A 67 -6.77 19.10 -7.31
C GLY A 67 -6.24 18.62 -5.96
N TYR A 68 -6.27 17.32 -5.67
CA TYR A 68 -5.72 16.82 -4.41
C TYR A 68 -4.23 17.17 -4.27
N ARG A 69 -3.89 17.70 -3.10
CA ARG A 69 -2.53 17.93 -2.64
C ARG A 69 -2.41 17.45 -1.20
N GLY A 70 -1.43 16.57 -0.93
CA GLY A 70 -1.25 16.01 0.42
C GLY A 70 -0.45 14.72 0.42
N CYS A 71 -0.43 14.05 1.58
CA CYS A 71 0.30 12.80 1.73
C CYS A 71 -0.44 11.61 1.10
N TRP A 72 0.34 10.72 0.50
CA TRP A 72 -0.12 9.47 -0.09
C TRP A 72 0.42 8.29 0.70
N VAL A 73 -0.42 7.32 0.98
CA VAL A 73 -0.03 5.98 1.41
C VAL A 73 -0.34 5.03 0.26
N LEU A 74 0.66 4.35 -0.26
CA LEU A 74 0.54 3.34 -1.30
C LEU A 74 0.78 1.96 -0.68
N ALA A 75 -0.27 1.20 -0.43
CA ALA A 75 -0.23 -0.18 0.02
C ALA A 75 -0.52 -1.10 -1.19
N LEU A 76 0.40 -1.08 -2.15
CA LEU A 76 0.33 -1.72 -3.46
C LEU A 76 1.60 -2.50 -3.73
N GLY A 77 1.48 -3.53 -4.57
CA GLY A 77 2.60 -4.36 -5.00
C GLY A 77 2.30 -5.85 -4.97
N THR A 78 1.37 -6.30 -4.14
CA THR A 78 1.02 -7.73 -4.04
C THR A 78 0.46 -8.25 -5.36
N ASP A 79 -0.55 -7.57 -5.91
CA ASP A 79 -1.13 -7.92 -7.21
C ASP A 79 -0.21 -7.55 -8.36
N ASP A 80 0.48 -6.41 -8.28
CA ASP A 80 1.49 -6.00 -9.27
C ASP A 80 2.56 -7.06 -9.51
N THR A 81 3.04 -7.64 -8.43
CA THR A 81 4.04 -8.70 -8.46
C THR A 81 3.49 -9.97 -9.12
N ALA A 82 2.24 -10.32 -8.77
CA ALA A 82 1.56 -11.48 -9.35
C ALA A 82 1.30 -11.30 -10.85
N ASP A 83 0.87 -10.10 -11.27
CA ASP A 83 0.64 -9.77 -12.67
C ASP A 83 1.92 -9.89 -13.52
N VAL A 84 3.05 -9.38 -13.00
CA VAL A 84 4.33 -9.49 -13.69
C VAL A 84 4.79 -10.95 -13.77
N ALA A 85 4.64 -11.71 -12.70
CA ALA A 85 4.95 -13.14 -12.70
C ALA A 85 4.03 -13.95 -13.63
N ALA A 86 2.82 -13.47 -13.89
CA ALA A 86 1.87 -14.03 -14.83
C ALA A 86 2.09 -13.57 -16.29
N GLY A 87 3.09 -12.73 -16.56
CA GLY A 87 3.48 -12.33 -17.91
C GLY A 87 3.07 -10.93 -18.35
N SER A 88 2.73 -10.04 -17.42
CA SER A 88 2.48 -8.63 -17.76
C SER A 88 3.69 -8.00 -18.46
N ASN A 89 3.43 -7.22 -19.51
CA ASN A 89 4.45 -6.51 -20.28
C ASN A 89 5.01 -5.25 -19.57
N VAL A 90 4.44 -4.88 -18.42
CA VAL A 90 4.88 -3.72 -17.64
C VAL A 90 5.58 -4.21 -16.39
N GLY A 91 6.91 -4.06 -16.35
CA GLY A 91 7.76 -4.54 -15.26
C GLY A 91 7.55 -3.75 -13.95
N LEU A 92 8.06 -4.31 -12.84
CA LEU A 92 7.86 -3.79 -11.48
C LEU A 92 8.35 -2.33 -11.34
N ILE A 93 9.57 -2.04 -11.79
CA ILE A 93 10.15 -0.68 -11.75
C ILE A 93 9.28 0.32 -12.51
N GLN A 94 8.78 -0.06 -13.70
CA GLN A 94 7.93 0.81 -14.50
C GLN A 94 6.61 1.14 -13.78
N ARG A 95 6.07 0.22 -13.00
CA ARG A 95 4.86 0.43 -12.18
C ARG A 95 5.12 1.45 -11.08
N ILE A 96 6.22 1.33 -10.37
CA ILE A 96 6.64 2.30 -9.34
C ILE A 96 6.79 3.68 -9.96
N GLN A 97 7.52 3.78 -11.07
CA GLN A 97 7.74 5.04 -11.79
C GLN A 97 6.43 5.68 -12.28
N ARG A 98 5.47 4.87 -12.77
CA ARG A 98 4.15 5.38 -13.17
C ARG A 98 3.40 6.03 -12.01
N MET A 99 3.38 5.41 -10.84
CA MET A 99 2.72 6.00 -9.67
C MET A 99 3.41 7.29 -9.26
N MET A 100 4.74 7.28 -9.15
CA MET A 100 5.50 8.46 -8.74
C MET A 100 5.39 9.61 -9.74
N SER A 101 5.30 9.32 -11.06
CA SER A 101 5.12 10.36 -12.09
C SER A 101 3.77 11.09 -11.97
N VAL A 102 2.72 10.39 -11.56
CA VAL A 102 1.39 10.99 -11.35
C VAL A 102 1.33 11.81 -10.08
N ILE A 103 1.89 11.28 -8.98
CA ILE A 103 1.85 11.93 -7.67
C ILE A 103 2.77 13.15 -7.64
N GLY A 104 3.84 13.13 -8.44
CA GLY A 104 4.81 14.23 -8.52
C GLY A 104 5.57 14.39 -7.19
N ASN A 105 5.72 15.63 -6.73
CA ASN A 105 6.51 15.96 -5.55
C ASN A 105 5.73 15.83 -4.22
N GLN A 106 4.50 15.29 -4.25
CA GLN A 106 3.72 15.12 -3.02
C GLN A 106 4.32 14.00 -2.14
N PRO A 107 4.24 14.10 -0.80
CA PRO A 107 4.78 13.09 0.11
C PRO A 107 4.14 11.71 -0.11
N VAL A 108 4.96 10.67 -0.22
CA VAL A 108 4.53 9.28 -0.41
C VAL A 108 5.15 8.38 0.66
N LEU A 109 4.30 7.66 1.39
CA LEU A 109 4.68 6.49 2.16
C LEU A 109 4.29 5.25 1.36
N TRP A 110 5.26 4.48 0.90
CA TRP A 110 5.01 3.19 0.28
C TRP A 110 5.16 2.07 1.30
N VAL A 111 4.11 1.31 1.50
CA VAL A 111 4.11 0.13 2.37
C VAL A 111 4.56 -1.05 1.51
N ASN A 112 5.72 -1.64 1.82
CA ASN A 112 6.20 -2.79 1.09
C ASN A 112 5.36 -4.05 1.36
N VAL A 113 5.59 -5.13 0.63
CA VAL A 113 4.71 -6.30 0.59
C VAL A 113 5.35 -7.54 1.19
N LYS A 114 4.52 -8.44 1.72
CA LYS A 114 4.91 -9.76 2.21
C LYS A 114 3.79 -10.76 2.01
N THR A 115 4.15 -11.96 1.62
CA THR A 115 3.30 -13.15 1.67
C THR A 115 4.05 -14.31 2.32
N LEU A 116 3.35 -15.37 2.64
CA LEU A 116 3.91 -16.63 3.14
C LEU A 116 3.79 -17.74 2.07
N VAL A 117 3.44 -17.37 0.86
CA VAL A 117 3.23 -18.29 -0.27
C VAL A 117 4.58 -18.72 -0.82
N ARG A 118 4.79 -20.06 -0.92
CA ARG A 118 6.09 -20.60 -1.32
C ARG A 118 6.35 -20.60 -2.83
N GLY A 119 5.31 -20.54 -3.66
CA GLY A 119 5.45 -20.65 -5.11
C GLY A 119 4.30 -19.97 -5.85
N GLY A 120 4.43 -19.86 -7.18
CA GLY A 120 3.45 -19.19 -8.02
C GLY A 120 3.55 -17.64 -7.99
N PRO A 121 2.59 -16.96 -8.63
CA PRO A 121 2.64 -15.50 -8.82
C PRO A 121 2.73 -14.71 -7.52
N TYR A 122 2.05 -15.15 -6.47
CA TYR A 122 2.04 -14.51 -5.15
C TYR A 122 3.16 -15.00 -4.22
N SER A 123 4.20 -15.67 -4.74
CA SER A 123 5.28 -16.20 -3.90
C SER A 123 6.02 -15.11 -3.13
N GLU A 124 6.50 -15.45 -1.92
CA GLU A 124 7.33 -14.55 -1.12
C GLU A 124 8.58 -14.09 -1.88
N GLY A 125 9.17 -14.96 -2.72
CA GLY A 125 10.31 -14.59 -3.57
C GLY A 125 10.00 -13.45 -4.52
N ASN A 126 8.81 -13.45 -5.13
CA ASN A 126 8.36 -12.35 -5.98
C ASN A 126 8.14 -11.06 -5.17
N MET A 127 7.56 -11.15 -3.95
CA MET A 127 7.39 -9.98 -3.07
C MET A 127 8.74 -9.38 -2.65
N ILE A 128 9.74 -10.21 -2.40
CA ILE A 128 11.12 -9.76 -2.11
C ILE A 128 11.67 -8.98 -3.31
N THR A 129 11.45 -9.45 -4.54
CA THR A 129 11.89 -8.73 -5.76
C THR A 129 11.24 -7.35 -5.85
N TRP A 130 9.93 -7.25 -5.61
CA TRP A 130 9.24 -5.96 -5.53
C TRP A 130 9.86 -5.01 -4.49
N ASN A 131 10.09 -5.52 -3.30
CA ASN A 131 10.65 -4.72 -2.19
C ASN A 131 12.07 -4.23 -2.52
N GLN A 132 12.87 -5.05 -3.22
CA GLN A 132 14.19 -4.67 -3.71
C GLN A 132 14.10 -3.58 -4.79
N ASP A 133 13.13 -3.66 -5.69
CA ASP A 133 12.91 -2.65 -6.72
C ASP A 133 12.41 -1.32 -6.12
N LEU A 134 11.55 -1.35 -5.10
CA LEU A 134 11.18 -0.16 -4.32
C LEU A 134 12.41 0.50 -3.68
N ALA A 135 13.28 -0.31 -3.05
CA ALA A 135 14.50 0.20 -2.43
C ALA A 135 15.47 0.77 -3.47
N ARG A 136 15.56 0.17 -4.66
CA ARG A 136 16.38 0.65 -5.78
C ARG A 136 15.89 1.99 -6.32
N GLU A 137 14.58 2.18 -6.40
CA GLU A 137 13.97 3.43 -6.90
C GLU A 137 13.95 4.56 -5.85
N LEU A 138 14.04 4.24 -4.55
CA LEU A 138 13.95 5.23 -3.46
C LEU A 138 14.87 6.46 -3.64
N PRO A 139 16.15 6.33 -4.03
CA PRO A 139 17.04 7.49 -4.19
C PRO A 139 16.61 8.49 -5.28
N ARG A 140 15.72 8.06 -6.19
CA ARG A 140 15.22 8.92 -7.29
C ARG A 140 14.09 9.84 -6.84
N TYR A 141 13.47 9.56 -5.69
CA TYR A 141 12.26 10.23 -5.22
C TYR A 141 12.45 10.76 -3.78
N PRO A 142 12.97 11.97 -3.59
CA PRO A 142 13.24 12.53 -2.27
C PRO A 142 11.98 12.68 -1.40
N ASN A 143 10.80 12.71 -2.04
CA ASN A 143 9.49 12.77 -1.41
C ASN A 143 8.89 11.39 -1.06
N MET A 144 9.57 10.29 -1.41
CA MET A 144 9.14 8.93 -1.08
C MET A 144 9.82 8.43 0.19
N ARG A 145 9.07 7.70 0.99
CA ARG A 145 9.57 6.88 2.11
C ARG A 145 8.99 5.48 1.98
N ILE A 146 9.73 4.49 2.43
CA ILE A 146 9.26 3.09 2.45
C ILE A 146 9.03 2.70 3.89
N TYR A 147 7.84 2.17 4.18
CA TYR A 147 7.57 1.45 5.41
C TYR A 147 7.81 -0.04 5.18
N ASP A 148 8.79 -0.59 5.89
CA ASP A 148 9.20 -1.99 5.78
C ASP A 148 8.25 -2.91 6.57
N TRP A 149 7.02 -3.06 6.05
CA TRP A 149 6.04 -4.00 6.58
C TRP A 149 6.55 -5.45 6.54
N ALA A 150 7.33 -5.81 5.52
CA ALA A 150 7.82 -7.17 5.32
C ALA A 150 8.70 -7.64 6.49
N SER A 151 9.48 -6.76 7.10
CA SER A 151 10.36 -7.09 8.22
C SER A 151 9.63 -7.28 9.54
N VAL A 152 8.46 -6.65 9.73
CA VAL A 152 7.71 -6.68 10.98
C VAL A 152 6.53 -7.64 10.96
N ALA A 153 6.03 -8.00 9.77
CA ALA A 153 4.89 -8.89 9.63
C ALA A 153 5.20 -10.31 10.13
N ARG A 154 4.36 -10.80 11.04
CA ARG A 154 4.54 -12.10 11.70
C ARG A 154 3.68 -13.17 11.03
N PRO A 155 4.16 -14.42 10.91
CA PRO A 155 3.38 -15.50 10.29
C PRO A 155 1.98 -15.67 10.90
N GLY A 156 1.81 -15.56 12.21
CA GLY A 156 0.51 -15.67 12.88
C GLY A 156 -0.48 -14.52 12.59
N TRP A 157 -0.08 -13.51 11.83
CA TRP A 157 -0.96 -12.44 11.37
C TRP A 157 -1.64 -12.75 10.04
N PHE A 158 -1.19 -13.78 9.33
CA PHE A 158 -1.77 -14.21 8.06
C PHE A 158 -2.83 -15.29 8.27
N ILE A 159 -3.85 -15.30 7.41
CA ILE A 159 -4.77 -16.44 7.31
C ILE A 159 -4.13 -17.57 6.49
N SER A 160 -4.84 -18.65 6.30
CA SER A 160 -4.31 -19.88 5.67
C SER A 160 -3.85 -19.72 4.22
N ASP A 161 -4.30 -18.67 3.51
CA ASP A 161 -3.84 -18.39 2.14
C ASP A 161 -2.42 -17.80 2.09
N GLY A 162 -1.89 -17.35 3.22
CA GLY A 162 -0.57 -16.73 3.31
C GLY A 162 -0.44 -15.35 2.66
N ILE A 163 -1.55 -14.72 2.27
CA ILE A 163 -1.61 -13.41 1.61
C ILE A 163 -2.36 -12.41 2.48
N HIS A 164 -3.58 -12.74 2.88
CA HIS A 164 -4.46 -11.87 3.66
C HIS A 164 -4.24 -12.05 5.16
N TYR A 165 -4.79 -11.12 5.94
CA TYR A 165 -4.50 -11.07 7.37
C TYR A 165 -5.69 -11.52 8.22
N THR A 166 -5.40 -12.05 9.39
CA THR A 166 -6.36 -12.22 10.49
C THR A 166 -6.80 -10.85 11.01
N SER A 167 -7.88 -10.78 11.79
CA SER A 167 -8.29 -9.54 12.47
C SER A 167 -7.15 -8.92 13.30
N ASN A 168 -6.36 -9.75 13.98
CA ASN A 168 -5.19 -9.31 14.72
C ASN A 168 -4.10 -8.75 13.79
N GLY A 169 -3.87 -9.38 12.64
CA GLY A 169 -2.93 -8.89 11.62
C GLY A 169 -3.35 -7.54 11.06
N TYR A 170 -4.63 -7.37 10.72
CA TYR A 170 -5.16 -6.08 10.27
C TYR A 170 -5.06 -4.99 11.34
N ALA A 171 -5.33 -5.31 12.61
CA ALA A 171 -5.22 -4.34 13.70
C ALA A 171 -3.78 -3.83 13.87
N HIS A 172 -2.78 -4.73 13.83
CA HIS A 172 -1.37 -4.35 13.86
C HIS A 172 -0.95 -3.56 12.62
N ARG A 173 -1.37 -4.02 11.43
CA ARG A 173 -1.06 -3.33 10.17
C ARG A 173 -1.62 -1.90 10.15
N ALA A 174 -2.86 -1.70 10.63
CA ALA A 174 -3.47 -0.38 10.73
C ALA A 174 -2.68 0.56 11.67
N LEU A 175 -2.30 0.07 12.84
CA LEU A 175 -1.51 0.83 13.81
C LEU A 175 -0.16 1.21 13.21
N LEU A 176 0.59 0.21 12.75
CA LEU A 176 1.98 0.39 12.31
C LEU A 176 2.11 1.23 11.03
N ILE A 177 1.14 1.18 10.11
CA ILE A 177 1.11 2.08 8.95
C ILE A 177 0.87 3.54 9.40
N ALA A 178 -0.03 3.77 10.36
CA ALA A 178 -0.29 5.12 10.87
C ALA A 178 0.93 5.69 11.60
N ASP A 179 1.59 4.89 12.43
CA ASP A 179 2.82 5.29 13.13
C ASP A 179 3.95 5.59 12.14
N ALA A 180 4.10 4.75 11.11
CA ALA A 180 5.09 4.97 10.04
C ALA A 180 4.81 6.25 9.24
N LEU A 181 3.54 6.57 8.99
CA LEU A 181 3.16 7.81 8.30
C LEU A 181 3.55 9.03 9.13
N ALA A 182 3.24 9.02 10.44
CA ALA A 182 3.61 10.09 11.35
C ALA A 182 5.13 10.27 11.48
N ALA A 183 5.87 9.17 11.53
CA ALA A 183 7.33 9.19 11.60
C ALA A 183 7.96 9.70 10.30
N ALA A 184 7.40 9.31 9.14
CA ALA A 184 7.90 9.72 7.82
C ALA A 184 7.64 11.20 7.52
N PHE A 185 6.49 11.72 7.96
CA PHE A 185 6.01 13.07 7.68
C PHE A 185 5.41 13.70 8.94
N PRO A 186 6.26 14.14 9.90
CA PRO A 186 5.78 14.72 11.15
C PRO A 186 4.95 15.98 10.90
N ALA A 187 3.85 16.15 11.65
CA ALA A 187 3.05 17.36 11.63
C ALA A 187 3.92 18.56 12.09
N GLY A 188 4.01 19.58 11.27
CA GLY A 188 4.80 20.80 11.57
C GLY A 188 6.23 20.79 11.03
N GLY A 189 6.66 19.81 10.27
CA GLY A 189 7.89 19.87 9.48
C GLY A 189 7.72 20.82 8.30
N THR A 190 8.19 22.04 8.43
CA THR A 190 8.42 22.92 7.28
C THR A 190 9.59 22.34 6.49
N GLY A 191 9.28 21.71 5.34
CA GLY A 191 10.26 21.35 4.33
C GLY A 191 10.62 22.55 3.47
#